data_bc53925c7d713b114919e564b335ccf2
#
_entry.id   bc53925c7d713b114919e564b335ccf2
#
_cell.length_a   1.000
_cell.length_b   1.000
_cell.length_c   1.000
_cell.angle_alpha   90.00
_cell.angle_beta   90.00
_cell.angle_gamma   90.00
#
_symmetry.space_group_name_H-M   'P 1'
#
loop_
_entity.id
_entity.type
_entity.pdbx_description
1 polymer ?
#
loop_
_entity_poly.entity_id
_entity_poly.type
_entity_poly.pdbx_seq_one_letter_code
_entity_poly.pdbx_strand_id
1 'polypeptide(L)'
;MITLGKTKSVCPICMKVLTAKKCIGEDGIYLVKECDIHGKFQTLIWEGTAAEYLSWGRENLSAETPVNPKIKEKSCPDNCGLCEEHERKGCCMILEVTKRCNMHCPVCFASAGECLENGDLSIDEIEKQYDFLMDHGGPFNIQLSGGEPTMREDLPEIIHMGREKGFTFFQLNTNGIRLAQEAGYARKLKKAGLNTVFLQFDGVTDDVYQTLRGRSMIELKEKAVLNCSEAELGIALVPVIAPGVNDMQVGDILKFAMDHMPLSLIHI
;
A
#
# COMPACT_ATOMS: atom_id res chain seq x y z
N MET A 1 -4.38 -16.63 31.82
CA MET A 1 -4.29 -15.45 30.96
C MET A 1 -5.46 -14.52 31.24
N ILE A 2 -5.19 -13.24 31.45
CA ILE A 2 -6.23 -12.22 31.65
C ILE A 2 -6.66 -11.73 30.26
N THR A 3 -7.97 -11.69 30.01
CA THR A 3 -8.53 -11.25 28.72
C THR A 3 -8.67 -9.71 28.71
N LEU A 4 -8.03 -9.04 27.76
CA LEU A 4 -8.16 -7.60 27.51
C LEU A 4 -9.40 -7.26 26.68
N GLY A 5 -9.80 -8.15 25.78
CA GLY A 5 -10.94 -7.93 24.91
C GLY A 5 -11.19 -9.08 23.96
N LYS A 6 -12.34 -9.01 23.26
CA LYS A 6 -12.70 -9.96 22.20
C LYS A 6 -12.56 -9.29 20.83
N THR A 7 -12.30 -10.10 19.80
CA THR A 7 -12.24 -9.67 18.40
C THR A 7 -12.62 -10.85 17.50
N LYS A 8 -12.77 -10.59 16.21
CA LYS A 8 -12.89 -11.64 15.19
C LYS A 8 -11.51 -11.97 14.62
N SER A 9 -11.29 -13.22 14.25
CA SER A 9 -10.11 -13.70 13.56
C SER A 9 -10.50 -14.86 12.66
N VAL A 10 -9.54 -15.47 11.95
CA VAL A 10 -9.79 -16.63 11.11
C VAL A 10 -8.96 -17.83 11.58
N CYS A 11 -9.45 -19.03 11.30
CA CYS A 11 -8.65 -20.23 11.44
C CYS A 11 -7.53 -20.21 10.39
N PRO A 12 -6.26 -20.41 10.75
CA PRO A 12 -5.16 -20.36 9.77
C PRO A 12 -5.15 -21.55 8.78
N ILE A 13 -6.00 -22.55 9.01
CA ILE A 13 -6.05 -23.75 8.17
C ILE A 13 -7.27 -23.73 7.25
N CYS A 14 -8.48 -23.50 7.79
CA CYS A 14 -9.72 -23.55 6.99
C CYS A 14 -10.36 -22.18 6.75
N MET A 15 -9.72 -21.10 7.17
CA MET A 15 -10.16 -19.71 7.00
C MET A 15 -11.54 -19.37 7.62
N LYS A 16 -12.17 -20.31 8.35
CA LYS A 16 -13.42 -20.06 9.08
C LYS A 16 -13.24 -18.90 10.06
N VAL A 17 -14.18 -17.96 10.06
CA VAL A 17 -14.20 -16.84 11.02
C VAL A 17 -14.45 -17.37 12.43
N LEU A 18 -13.64 -16.94 13.39
CA LEU A 18 -13.66 -17.35 14.77
C LEU A 18 -13.71 -16.14 15.70
N THR A 19 -14.35 -16.31 16.85
CA THR A 19 -14.14 -15.37 17.96
C THR A 19 -12.76 -15.59 18.55
N ALA A 20 -11.98 -14.52 18.68
CA ALA A 20 -10.67 -14.53 19.30
C ALA A 20 -10.66 -13.63 20.54
N LYS A 21 -9.73 -13.91 21.46
CA LYS A 21 -9.51 -13.12 22.67
C LYS A 21 -8.08 -12.55 22.61
N LYS A 22 -7.95 -11.29 22.99
CA LYS A 22 -6.64 -10.67 23.26
C LYS A 22 -6.34 -10.91 24.74
N CYS A 23 -5.28 -11.64 25.03
CA CYS A 23 -4.94 -12.10 26.38
C CYS A 23 -3.54 -11.65 26.78
N ILE A 24 -3.38 -11.26 28.05
CA ILE A 24 -2.06 -10.98 28.63
C ILE A 24 -1.37 -12.32 28.89
N GLY A 25 -0.17 -12.51 28.35
CA GLY A 25 0.76 -13.59 28.63
C GLY A 25 1.95 -13.13 29.45
N GLU A 26 2.98 -13.98 29.56
CA GLU A 26 4.19 -13.68 30.34
C GLU A 26 5.07 -12.61 29.70
N ASP A 27 5.17 -12.62 28.38
CA ASP A 27 6.09 -11.80 27.57
C ASP A 27 5.36 -10.82 26.63
N GLY A 28 4.00 -10.79 26.67
CA GLY A 28 3.25 -9.89 25.82
C GLY A 28 1.76 -10.17 25.72
N ILE A 29 1.17 -9.64 24.65
CA ILE A 29 -0.27 -9.81 24.37
C ILE A 29 -0.43 -10.87 23.27
N TYR A 30 -1.29 -11.82 23.53
CA TYR A 30 -1.59 -12.94 22.66
C TYR A 30 -2.99 -12.86 22.09
N LEU A 31 -3.12 -13.21 20.80
CA LEU A 31 -4.40 -13.51 20.17
C LEU A 31 -4.68 -15.01 20.34
N VAL A 32 -5.70 -15.34 21.12
CA VAL A 32 -6.11 -16.72 21.40
C VAL A 32 -7.44 -17.01 20.72
N LYS A 33 -7.51 -18.09 19.96
CA LYS A 33 -8.72 -18.53 19.25
C LYS A 33 -8.79 -20.05 19.19
N GLU A 34 -9.99 -20.57 18.98
CA GLU A 34 -10.24 -22.01 18.90
C GLU A 34 -11.14 -22.32 17.72
N CYS A 35 -10.70 -23.25 16.89
CA CYS A 35 -11.47 -23.81 15.79
C CYS A 35 -11.99 -25.19 16.18
N ASP A 36 -13.26 -25.45 15.95
CA ASP A 36 -13.90 -26.72 16.29
C ASP A 36 -13.24 -27.94 15.61
N ILE A 37 -12.62 -27.69 14.43
CA ILE A 37 -11.99 -28.74 13.62
C ILE A 37 -10.47 -28.81 13.87
N HIS A 38 -9.80 -27.63 14.02
CA HIS A 38 -8.34 -27.55 14.00
C HIS A 38 -7.75 -27.19 15.39
N GLY A 39 -8.58 -27.08 16.42
CA GLY A 39 -8.16 -26.85 17.81
C GLY A 39 -7.74 -25.40 18.10
N LYS A 40 -6.91 -25.26 19.12
CA LYS A 40 -6.51 -23.95 19.68
C LYS A 40 -5.30 -23.38 18.97
N PHE A 41 -5.32 -22.05 18.76
CA PHE A 41 -4.23 -21.27 18.23
C PHE A 41 -3.93 -20.10 19.17
N GLN A 42 -2.65 -19.84 19.37
CA GLN A 42 -2.16 -18.72 20.15
C GLN A 42 -1.03 -18.05 19.38
N THR A 43 -1.13 -16.74 19.18
CA THR A 43 -0.14 -15.95 18.42
C THR A 43 0.22 -14.72 19.25
N LEU A 44 1.50 -14.47 19.47
CA LEU A 44 1.99 -13.21 20.05
C LEU A 44 1.71 -12.07 19.07
N ILE A 45 0.98 -11.04 19.52
CA ILE A 45 0.61 -9.87 18.71
C ILE A 45 1.24 -8.58 19.20
N TRP A 46 1.84 -8.60 20.38
CA TRP A 46 2.54 -7.48 20.97
C TRP A 46 3.56 -7.98 21.99
N GLU A 47 4.82 -7.63 21.84
CA GLU A 47 5.88 -7.84 22.82
C GLU A 47 5.90 -6.65 23.78
N GLY A 48 5.79 -6.90 25.10
CA GLY A 48 5.77 -5.87 26.13
C GLY A 48 4.51 -5.88 26.98
N THR A 49 4.28 -4.78 27.69
CA THR A 49 3.20 -4.69 28.71
C THR A 49 1.82 -4.42 28.11
N ALA A 50 0.78 -4.78 28.85
CA ALA A 50 -0.60 -4.45 28.48
C ALA A 50 -0.84 -2.93 28.45
N ALA A 51 -0.16 -2.16 29.30
CA ALA A 51 -0.28 -0.71 29.34
C ALA A 51 0.27 -0.09 28.03
N GLU A 52 1.42 -0.54 27.54
CA GLU A 52 1.98 -0.12 26.27
C GLU A 52 1.05 -0.46 25.10
N TYR A 53 0.55 -1.70 25.04
CA TYR A 53 -0.39 -2.12 24.01
C TYR A 53 -1.66 -1.24 23.98
N LEU A 54 -2.24 -0.94 25.14
CA LEU A 54 -3.46 -0.13 25.23
C LEU A 54 -3.20 1.34 24.92
N SER A 55 -2.02 1.87 25.24
CA SER A 55 -1.64 3.25 24.93
C SER A 55 -1.36 3.47 23.44
N TRP A 56 -0.98 2.42 22.71
CA TRP A 56 -0.68 2.48 21.28
C TRP A 56 -1.92 2.55 20.41
N GLY A 57 -3.03 1.98 20.85
CA GLY A 57 -4.31 1.99 20.14
C GLY A 57 -5.08 3.29 20.38
N ARG A 58 -5.40 4.04 19.33
CA ARG A 58 -6.39 5.13 19.42
C ARG A 58 -7.79 4.55 19.23
N GLU A 59 -8.76 5.10 19.95
CA GLU A 59 -10.16 4.83 19.65
C GLU A 59 -10.45 5.24 18.20
N ASN A 60 -10.95 4.31 17.41
CA ASN A 60 -11.32 4.61 16.04
C ASN A 60 -12.65 5.36 16.08
N LEU A 61 -12.65 6.55 15.49
CA LEU A 61 -13.90 7.25 15.19
C LEU A 61 -14.71 6.34 14.27
N SER A 62 -15.94 6.04 14.67
CA SER A 62 -16.88 5.31 13.82
C SER A 62 -17.16 6.20 12.60
N ALA A 63 -16.80 5.75 11.42
CA ALA A 63 -17.20 6.35 10.18
C ALA A 63 -18.21 5.42 9.51
N GLU A 64 -19.21 5.98 8.84
CA GLU A 64 -20.08 5.18 8.00
C GLU A 64 -19.24 4.42 7.00
N THR A 65 -19.41 3.10 6.97
CA THR A 65 -18.69 2.24 6.05
C THR A 65 -19.49 2.15 4.77
N PRO A 66 -18.92 2.50 3.62
CA PRO A 66 -19.61 2.30 2.35
C PRO A 66 -19.84 0.82 2.12
N VAL A 67 -21.07 0.46 1.84
CA VAL A 67 -21.49 -0.93 1.59
C VAL A 67 -21.52 -1.19 0.09
N ASN A 68 -20.88 -2.27 -0.36
CA ASN A 68 -20.99 -2.71 -1.73
C ASN A 68 -22.30 -3.51 -1.92
N PRO A 69 -23.32 -2.96 -2.62
CA PRO A 69 -24.64 -3.59 -2.76
C PRO A 69 -24.63 -4.89 -3.58
N LYS A 70 -23.52 -5.20 -4.23
CA LYS A 70 -23.35 -6.44 -5.01
C LYS A 70 -22.94 -7.65 -4.16
N ILE A 71 -22.52 -7.42 -2.91
CA ILE A 71 -22.11 -8.49 -2.01
C ILE A 71 -23.34 -8.99 -1.25
N LYS A 72 -24.03 -9.97 -1.81
CA LYS A 72 -25.29 -10.48 -1.25
C LYS A 72 -25.16 -11.78 -0.44
N GLU A 73 -24.08 -12.54 -0.55
CA GLU A 73 -24.15 -13.94 -0.13
C GLU A 73 -23.02 -14.45 0.79
N LYS A 74 -21.94 -13.72 1.02
CA LYS A 74 -20.88 -14.17 1.93
C LYS A 74 -20.15 -13.02 2.58
N SER A 75 -20.02 -13.11 3.89
CA SER A 75 -19.19 -12.24 4.71
C SER A 75 -17.71 -12.65 4.68
N CYS A 76 -16.88 -11.97 5.45
CA CYS A 76 -15.48 -12.30 5.67
C CYS A 76 -15.23 -13.79 5.93
N PRO A 77 -14.14 -14.35 5.36
CA PRO A 77 -13.13 -13.69 4.53
C PRO A 77 -13.36 -13.88 3.02
N ASP A 78 -14.32 -14.73 2.61
CA ASP A 78 -14.43 -15.26 1.24
C ASP A 78 -14.88 -14.19 0.22
N ASN A 79 -15.56 -13.16 0.68
CA ASN A 79 -16.08 -12.09 -0.17
C ASN A 79 -15.84 -10.73 0.50
N CYS A 80 -14.56 -10.43 0.74
CA CYS A 80 -14.17 -9.21 1.44
C CYS A 80 -14.23 -8.01 0.51
N GLY A 81 -15.28 -7.22 0.63
CA GLY A 81 -15.44 -5.99 -0.12
C GLY A 81 -16.50 -5.11 0.50
N LEU A 82 -16.16 -4.35 1.54
CA LEU A 82 -17.02 -3.34 2.14
C LEU A 82 -18.46 -3.84 2.39
N CYS A 83 -18.61 -5.00 3.01
CA CYS A 83 -19.90 -5.56 3.40
C CYS A 83 -20.46 -4.87 4.66
N GLU A 84 -21.74 -5.11 4.99
CA GLU A 84 -22.41 -4.54 6.17
C GLU A 84 -21.72 -4.83 7.51
N GLU A 85 -20.94 -5.92 7.59
CA GLU A 85 -20.15 -6.26 8.78
C GLU A 85 -18.80 -5.55 8.86
N HIS A 86 -18.46 -4.69 7.90
CA HIS A 86 -17.22 -3.95 7.89
C HIS A 86 -17.30 -2.76 8.84
N GLU A 87 -16.54 -2.77 9.91
CA GLU A 87 -16.63 -1.78 11.00
C GLU A 87 -15.77 -0.53 10.79
N ARG A 88 -14.91 -0.50 9.75
CA ARG A 88 -13.95 0.57 9.56
C ARG A 88 -13.98 1.13 8.15
N LYS A 89 -13.99 2.44 8.03
CA LYS A 89 -13.86 3.13 6.74
C LYS A 89 -12.42 2.99 6.21
N GLY A 90 -12.27 2.66 4.93
CA GLY A 90 -10.99 2.78 4.23
C GLY A 90 -10.55 4.24 4.17
N CYS A 91 -9.26 4.51 4.40
CA CYS A 91 -8.70 5.85 4.29
C CYS A 91 -7.97 6.09 2.97
N CYS A 92 -7.54 5.03 2.30
CA CYS A 92 -6.82 5.07 1.05
C CYS A 92 -7.32 3.97 0.12
N MET A 93 -7.56 4.32 -1.14
CA MET A 93 -7.97 3.39 -2.19
C MET A 93 -6.85 3.21 -3.19
N ILE A 94 -6.44 1.95 -3.40
CA ILE A 94 -5.47 1.60 -4.43
C ILE A 94 -6.22 1.40 -5.73
N LEU A 95 -5.84 2.18 -6.74
CA LEU A 95 -6.39 2.12 -8.07
C LEU A 95 -5.34 1.54 -9.02
N GLU A 96 -5.55 0.32 -9.49
CA GLU A 96 -4.69 -0.31 -10.48
C GLU A 96 -5.05 0.20 -11.88
N VAL A 97 -4.26 1.16 -12.38
CA VAL A 97 -4.54 1.83 -13.66
C VAL A 97 -3.98 1.09 -14.86
N THR A 98 -3.02 0.19 -14.66
CA THR A 98 -2.41 -0.63 -15.72
C THR A 98 -1.83 -1.91 -15.17
N LYS A 99 -1.80 -2.97 -15.97
CA LYS A 99 -1.03 -4.19 -15.69
C LYS A 99 0.34 -4.18 -16.39
N ARG A 100 0.58 -3.25 -17.32
CA ARG A 100 1.86 -3.14 -18.02
C ARG A 100 2.97 -2.69 -17.05
N CYS A 101 4.16 -3.24 -17.25
CA CYS A 101 5.35 -2.83 -16.52
C CYS A 101 6.57 -2.84 -17.44
N ASN A 102 7.49 -1.90 -17.23
CA ASN A 102 8.79 -1.84 -17.93
C ASN A 102 9.89 -2.63 -17.20
N MET A 103 9.50 -3.44 -16.21
CA MET A 103 10.40 -4.32 -15.46
C MET A 103 9.82 -5.74 -15.36
N HIS A 104 10.72 -6.73 -15.19
CA HIS A 104 10.40 -8.12 -14.91
C HIS A 104 11.11 -8.56 -13.63
N CYS A 105 10.68 -7.99 -12.51
CA CYS A 105 11.32 -8.20 -11.22
C CYS A 105 11.19 -9.65 -10.75
N PRO A 106 12.28 -10.31 -10.30
CA PRO A 106 12.21 -11.63 -9.66
C PRO A 106 11.27 -11.64 -8.45
N VAL A 107 11.19 -10.53 -7.74
CA VAL A 107 10.26 -10.34 -6.61
C VAL A 107 9.21 -9.30 -7.02
N CYS A 108 8.02 -9.76 -7.42
CA CYS A 108 6.88 -8.92 -7.80
C CYS A 108 5.58 -9.51 -7.25
N PHE A 109 4.92 -8.80 -6.35
CA PHE A 109 3.64 -9.26 -5.77
C PHE A 109 2.47 -9.10 -6.75
N ALA A 110 2.60 -8.19 -7.75
CA ALA A 110 1.54 -7.92 -8.73
C ALA A 110 1.61 -8.83 -9.95
N SER A 111 2.64 -9.69 -10.09
CA SER A 111 2.92 -10.48 -11.29
C SER A 111 2.78 -9.66 -12.58
N ALA A 112 3.24 -8.41 -12.52
CA ALA A 112 3.07 -7.45 -13.60
C ALA A 112 3.97 -7.78 -14.80
N GLY A 113 3.48 -7.48 -16.02
CA GLY A 113 4.20 -7.73 -17.26
C GLY A 113 3.85 -9.06 -17.93
N GLU A 114 3.06 -9.93 -17.29
CA GLU A 114 2.48 -11.10 -17.92
C GLU A 114 1.19 -10.74 -18.66
N CYS A 115 1.09 -11.16 -19.90
CA CYS A 115 -0.01 -11.03 -20.87
C CYS A 115 -1.20 -10.10 -20.54
N LEU A 116 -1.35 -9.06 -21.32
CA LEU A 116 -2.54 -8.21 -21.35
C LEU A 116 -3.54 -8.73 -22.40
N GLU A 117 -4.41 -9.63 -22.01
CA GLU A 117 -5.52 -10.03 -22.90
C GLU A 117 -6.54 -8.89 -23.10
N ASN A 118 -6.68 -7.94 -22.16
CA ASN A 118 -7.74 -6.92 -22.17
C ASN A 118 -7.25 -5.46 -22.21
N GLY A 119 -5.95 -5.21 -22.36
CA GLY A 119 -5.42 -3.83 -22.38
C GLY A 119 -5.49 -3.10 -21.04
N ASP A 120 -5.21 -1.80 -21.04
CA ASP A 120 -5.38 -0.91 -19.88
C ASP A 120 -6.86 -0.49 -19.77
N LEU A 121 -7.30 -0.13 -18.57
CA LEU A 121 -8.58 0.53 -18.37
C LEU A 121 -8.64 1.83 -19.18
N SER A 122 -9.76 2.07 -19.84
CA SER A 122 -10.02 3.34 -20.52
C SER A 122 -10.18 4.48 -19.50
N ILE A 123 -10.06 5.72 -19.96
CA ILE A 123 -10.34 6.91 -19.13
C ILE A 123 -11.77 6.85 -18.57
N ASP A 124 -12.76 6.47 -19.40
CA ASP A 124 -14.17 6.36 -18.97
C ASP A 124 -14.38 5.29 -17.89
N GLU A 125 -13.63 4.20 -17.94
CA GLU A 125 -13.70 3.16 -16.90
C GLU A 125 -13.09 3.64 -15.58
N ILE A 126 -11.98 4.39 -15.63
CA ILE A 126 -11.38 5.01 -14.45
C ILE A 126 -12.29 6.10 -13.90
N GLU A 127 -12.94 6.88 -14.76
CA GLU A 127 -13.93 7.87 -14.34
C GLU A 127 -15.08 7.24 -13.55
N LYS A 128 -15.64 6.14 -14.05
CA LYS A 128 -16.67 5.37 -13.33
C LYS A 128 -16.18 4.82 -11.98
N GLN A 129 -14.90 4.47 -11.87
CA GLN A 129 -14.32 4.05 -10.58
C GLN A 129 -14.25 5.22 -9.60
N TYR A 130 -13.86 6.41 -10.05
CA TYR A 130 -13.88 7.60 -9.22
C TYR A 130 -15.30 7.97 -8.76
N ASP A 131 -16.28 7.93 -9.66
CA ASP A 131 -17.68 8.19 -9.31
C ASP A 131 -18.19 7.17 -8.29
N PHE A 132 -17.88 5.89 -8.50
CA PHE A 132 -18.22 4.84 -7.54
C PHE A 132 -17.63 5.11 -6.16
N LEU A 133 -16.35 5.52 -6.07
CA LEU A 133 -15.71 5.83 -4.80
C LEU A 133 -16.33 7.05 -4.10
N MET A 134 -16.71 8.08 -4.85
CA MET A 134 -17.39 9.26 -4.30
C MET A 134 -18.78 8.91 -3.75
N ASP A 135 -19.55 8.11 -4.48
CA ASP A 135 -20.89 7.66 -4.08
C ASP A 135 -20.87 6.71 -2.86
N HIS A 136 -19.72 6.08 -2.59
CA HIS A 136 -19.54 5.10 -1.52
C HIS A 136 -18.62 5.57 -0.38
N GLY A 137 -18.75 6.83 0.00
CA GLY A 137 -18.11 7.40 1.20
C GLY A 137 -16.82 8.16 0.96
N GLY A 138 -16.48 8.48 -0.30
CA GLY A 138 -15.39 9.39 -0.65
C GLY A 138 -15.59 10.81 -0.11
N PRO A 139 -14.60 11.67 -0.34
CA PRO A 139 -13.32 11.38 -1.01
C PRO A 139 -12.37 10.55 -0.15
N PHE A 140 -11.59 9.68 -0.80
CA PHE A 140 -10.51 8.91 -0.21
C PHE A 140 -9.16 9.44 -0.69
N ASN A 141 -8.07 9.11 0.01
CA ASN A 141 -6.73 9.21 -0.57
C ASN A 141 -6.61 8.18 -1.71
N ILE A 142 -6.16 8.60 -2.88
CA ILE A 142 -5.99 7.71 -4.04
C ILE A 142 -4.52 7.34 -4.18
N GLN A 143 -4.25 6.05 -4.26
CA GLN A 143 -2.94 5.49 -4.54
C GLN A 143 -2.96 4.82 -5.91
N LEU A 144 -2.35 5.46 -6.91
CA LEU A 144 -2.25 4.94 -8.26
C LEU A 144 -1.19 3.85 -8.31
N SER A 145 -1.56 2.68 -8.78
CA SER A 145 -0.76 1.46 -8.76
C SER A 145 -1.02 0.60 -10.01
N GLY A 146 -0.57 -0.65 -9.96
CA GLY A 146 -0.69 -1.64 -11.00
C GLY A 146 0.65 -2.30 -11.28
N GLY A 147 1.01 -2.49 -12.56
CA GLY A 147 2.37 -2.84 -12.95
C GLY A 147 3.29 -1.65 -12.72
N GLU A 148 3.39 -0.77 -13.71
CA GLU A 148 4.07 0.54 -13.59
C GLU A 148 3.15 1.62 -14.15
N PRO A 149 2.50 2.43 -13.29
CA PRO A 149 1.55 3.44 -13.74
C PRO A 149 2.13 4.47 -14.71
N THR A 150 3.42 4.77 -14.60
CA THR A 150 4.09 5.72 -15.50
C THR A 150 4.23 5.21 -16.94
N MET A 151 3.88 3.96 -17.23
CA MET A 151 3.75 3.44 -18.59
C MET A 151 2.54 4.03 -19.34
N ARG A 152 1.60 4.66 -18.63
CA ARG A 152 0.47 5.36 -19.22
C ARG A 152 0.84 6.78 -19.58
N GLU A 153 0.56 7.17 -20.84
CA GLU A 153 0.77 8.55 -21.29
C GLU A 153 -0.28 9.51 -20.74
N ASP A 154 -1.49 8.99 -20.49
CA ASP A 154 -2.64 9.70 -19.94
C ASP A 154 -2.68 9.74 -18.38
N LEU A 155 -1.63 9.26 -17.70
CA LEU A 155 -1.55 9.31 -16.23
C LEU A 155 -1.79 10.72 -15.64
N PRO A 156 -1.24 11.81 -16.22
CA PRO A 156 -1.56 13.16 -15.73
C PRO A 156 -3.05 13.53 -15.86
N GLU A 157 -3.72 13.07 -16.92
CA GLU A 157 -5.16 13.28 -17.13
C GLU A 157 -5.99 12.54 -16.10
N ILE A 158 -5.63 11.29 -15.79
CA ILE A 158 -6.26 10.48 -14.73
C ILE A 158 -6.19 11.21 -13.37
N ILE A 159 -5.02 11.75 -13.02
CA ILE A 159 -4.84 12.51 -11.77
C ILE A 159 -5.71 13.77 -11.78
N HIS A 160 -5.68 14.53 -12.87
CA HIS A 160 -6.42 15.78 -13.01
C HIS A 160 -7.94 15.55 -12.91
N MET A 161 -8.47 14.56 -13.62
CA MET A 161 -9.87 14.14 -13.56
C MET A 161 -10.32 13.80 -12.12
N GLY A 162 -9.49 13.04 -11.40
CA GLY A 162 -9.81 12.73 -10.00
C GLY A 162 -9.81 13.96 -9.09
N ARG A 163 -8.91 14.94 -9.36
CA ARG A 163 -8.92 16.24 -8.64
C ARG A 163 -10.21 17.02 -8.90
N GLU A 164 -10.67 17.08 -10.15
CA GLU A 164 -11.94 17.72 -10.52
C GLU A 164 -13.15 17.06 -9.87
N LYS A 165 -13.11 15.74 -9.65
CA LYS A 165 -14.15 14.99 -8.92
C LYS A 165 -14.09 15.18 -7.40
N GLY A 166 -13.10 15.89 -6.85
CA GLY A 166 -13.04 16.26 -5.44
C GLY A 166 -12.08 15.41 -4.59
N PHE A 167 -11.30 14.48 -5.18
CA PHE A 167 -10.26 13.81 -4.44
C PHE A 167 -9.10 14.77 -4.15
N THR A 168 -8.67 14.82 -2.88
CA THR A 168 -7.72 15.82 -2.40
C THR A 168 -6.28 15.33 -2.28
N PHE A 169 -6.06 14.02 -2.34
CA PHE A 169 -4.74 13.44 -2.18
C PHE A 169 -4.49 12.29 -3.16
N PHE A 170 -3.46 12.46 -3.98
CA PHE A 170 -2.98 11.47 -4.94
C PHE A 170 -1.54 11.06 -4.63
N GLN A 171 -1.31 9.76 -4.60
CA GLN A 171 -0.04 9.11 -4.41
C GLN A 171 0.24 8.17 -5.57
N LEU A 172 1.47 8.13 -6.05
CA LEU A 172 1.91 7.32 -7.17
C LEU A 172 2.89 6.24 -6.72
N ASN A 173 2.52 4.97 -6.85
CA ASN A 173 3.45 3.86 -6.71
C ASN A 173 4.24 3.70 -8.00
N THR A 174 5.57 3.76 -7.95
CA THR A 174 6.40 3.66 -9.14
C THR A 174 7.78 3.10 -8.87
N ASN A 175 8.35 2.44 -9.86
CA ASN A 175 9.75 2.04 -9.87
C ASN A 175 10.71 3.23 -10.12
N GLY A 176 10.21 4.40 -10.53
CA GLY A 176 10.96 5.64 -10.68
C GLY A 176 11.72 5.80 -11.99
N ILE A 177 11.72 4.81 -12.89
CA ILE A 177 12.52 4.87 -14.14
C ILE A 177 12.13 6.09 -14.99
N ARG A 178 10.84 6.29 -15.25
CA ARG A 178 10.37 7.42 -16.06
C ARG A 178 10.62 8.77 -15.37
N LEU A 179 10.47 8.83 -14.07
CA LEU A 179 10.80 10.02 -13.27
C LEU A 179 12.29 10.41 -13.39
N ALA A 180 13.18 9.42 -13.49
CA ALA A 180 14.60 9.64 -13.66
C ALA A 180 14.99 10.06 -15.09
N GLN A 181 14.33 9.47 -16.10
CA GLN A 181 14.77 9.57 -17.52
C GLN A 181 14.09 10.69 -18.30
N GLU A 182 12.82 11.00 -18.02
CA GLU A 182 12.05 12.01 -18.73
C GLU A 182 12.14 13.37 -18.01
N ALA A 183 12.86 14.31 -18.62
CA ALA A 183 13.00 15.65 -18.05
C ALA A 183 11.63 16.35 -17.93
N GLY A 184 11.34 16.90 -16.73
CA GLY A 184 10.10 17.62 -16.47
C GLY A 184 8.87 16.76 -16.21
N TYR A 185 8.96 15.41 -16.27
CA TYR A 185 7.82 14.52 -16.02
C TYR A 185 7.29 14.66 -14.58
N ALA A 186 8.17 14.75 -13.59
CA ALA A 186 7.78 15.02 -12.21
C ALA A 186 6.97 16.32 -12.07
N ARG A 187 7.38 17.39 -12.74
CA ARG A 187 6.65 18.68 -12.78
C ARG A 187 5.29 18.55 -13.48
N LYS A 188 5.20 17.73 -14.55
CA LYS A 188 3.93 17.44 -15.24
C LYS A 188 2.94 16.75 -14.29
N LEU A 189 3.39 15.76 -13.54
CA LEU A 189 2.57 15.07 -12.54
C LEU A 189 2.16 16.00 -11.39
N LYS A 190 3.07 16.82 -10.89
CA LYS A 190 2.77 17.85 -9.87
C LYS A 190 1.68 18.80 -10.33
N LYS A 191 1.77 19.32 -11.56
CA LYS A 191 0.77 20.20 -12.15
C LYS A 191 -0.59 19.53 -12.32
N ALA A 192 -0.61 18.24 -12.60
CA ALA A 192 -1.84 17.45 -12.68
C ALA A 192 -2.50 17.25 -11.30
N GLY A 193 -1.77 17.47 -10.19
CA GLY A 193 -2.30 17.36 -8.84
C GLY A 193 -1.75 16.22 -8.00
N LEU A 194 -0.66 15.56 -8.46
CA LEU A 194 0.02 14.54 -7.65
C LEU A 194 0.61 15.20 -6.39
N ASN A 195 0.44 14.54 -5.24
CA ASN A 195 0.99 15.02 -3.97
C ASN A 195 2.29 14.30 -3.61
N THR A 196 2.33 12.98 -3.74
CA THR A 196 3.42 12.15 -3.23
C THR A 196 3.74 11.01 -4.18
N VAL A 197 5.03 10.69 -4.29
CA VAL A 197 5.54 9.51 -4.97
C VAL A 197 5.90 8.45 -3.93
N PHE A 198 5.33 7.25 -4.03
CA PHE A 198 5.80 6.03 -3.37
C PHE A 198 6.85 5.39 -4.27
N LEU A 199 8.09 5.74 -4.00
CA LEU A 199 9.23 5.27 -4.78
C LEU A 199 9.71 3.94 -4.24
N GLN A 200 9.63 2.89 -5.03
CA GLN A 200 10.28 1.62 -4.73
C GLN A 200 11.79 1.87 -4.56
N PHE A 201 12.33 1.58 -3.37
CA PHE A 201 13.72 1.89 -3.00
C PHE A 201 14.27 0.84 -2.03
N ASP A 202 14.86 -0.24 -2.56
CA ASP A 202 15.18 -1.42 -1.78
C ASP A 202 16.56 -1.37 -1.08
N GLY A 203 17.43 -0.45 -1.47
CA GLY A 203 18.78 -0.35 -0.92
C GLY A 203 19.56 0.81 -1.53
N VAL A 204 20.80 0.98 -1.04
CA VAL A 204 21.74 2.02 -1.47
C VAL A 204 22.86 1.48 -2.37
N THR A 205 22.78 0.22 -2.77
CA THR A 205 23.76 -0.46 -3.63
C THR A 205 23.09 -1.31 -4.70
N ASP A 206 23.75 -1.47 -5.86
CA ASP A 206 23.18 -2.15 -7.02
C ASP A 206 23.04 -3.67 -6.89
N ASP A 207 23.82 -4.33 -6.02
CA ASP A 207 23.71 -5.75 -5.74
C ASP A 207 22.34 -6.14 -5.17
N VAL A 208 21.76 -5.27 -4.33
CA VAL A 208 20.39 -5.41 -3.84
C VAL A 208 19.39 -5.37 -5.00
N TYR A 209 19.54 -4.39 -5.89
CA TYR A 209 18.66 -4.26 -7.05
C TYR A 209 18.83 -5.39 -8.06
N GLN A 210 20.05 -5.86 -8.29
CA GLN A 210 20.29 -7.05 -9.12
C GLN A 210 19.52 -8.26 -8.58
N THR A 211 19.57 -8.46 -7.26
CA THR A 211 18.90 -9.58 -6.60
C THR A 211 17.37 -9.45 -6.64
N LEU A 212 16.82 -8.30 -6.26
CA LEU A 212 15.39 -8.11 -6.07
C LEU A 212 14.66 -7.66 -7.35
N ARG A 213 15.36 -6.98 -8.26
CA ARG A 213 14.77 -6.33 -9.45
C ARG A 213 15.36 -6.78 -10.77
N GLY A 214 16.45 -7.57 -10.74
CA GLY A 214 17.11 -8.13 -11.91
C GLY A 214 17.97 -7.15 -12.71
N ARG A 215 18.25 -5.96 -12.18
CA ARG A 215 19.09 -4.94 -12.85
C ARG A 215 19.60 -3.88 -11.86
N SER A 216 20.65 -3.16 -12.26
CA SER A 216 21.15 -1.97 -11.54
C SER A 216 20.14 -0.82 -11.60
N MET A 217 19.92 -0.16 -10.48
CA MET A 217 18.88 0.87 -10.33
C MET A 217 19.28 2.08 -9.49
N ILE A 218 20.40 2.05 -8.75
CA ILE A 218 20.70 3.10 -7.76
C ILE A 218 20.80 4.49 -8.39
N GLU A 219 21.51 4.66 -9.50
CA GLU A 219 21.60 5.94 -10.20
C GLU A 219 20.21 6.46 -10.66
N LEU A 220 19.33 5.55 -11.11
CA LEU A 220 17.96 5.91 -11.49
C LEU A 220 17.15 6.35 -10.27
N LYS A 221 17.35 5.71 -9.12
CA LYS A 221 16.66 6.08 -7.88
C LYS A 221 17.07 7.47 -7.39
N GLU A 222 18.37 7.72 -7.35
CA GLU A 222 18.93 9.03 -6.98
C GLU A 222 18.41 10.14 -7.90
N LYS A 223 18.43 9.90 -9.21
CA LYS A 223 17.94 10.86 -10.19
C LYS A 223 16.43 11.07 -10.11
N ALA A 224 15.64 10.02 -9.83
CA ALA A 224 14.20 10.15 -9.59
C ALA A 224 13.92 11.00 -8.36
N VAL A 225 14.65 10.79 -7.26
CA VAL A 225 14.55 11.59 -6.04
C VAL A 225 14.87 13.06 -6.33
N LEU A 226 15.97 13.32 -7.04
CA LEU A 226 16.36 14.69 -7.43
C LEU A 226 15.26 15.38 -8.28
N ASN A 227 14.76 14.72 -9.30
CA ASN A 227 13.73 15.29 -10.20
C ASN A 227 12.39 15.53 -9.45
N CYS A 228 12.03 14.66 -8.49
CA CYS A 228 10.88 14.87 -7.62
C CYS A 228 11.09 16.04 -6.67
N SER A 229 12.29 16.15 -6.08
CA SER A 229 12.66 17.27 -5.22
C SER A 229 12.57 18.62 -5.96
N GLU A 230 13.11 18.71 -7.15
CA GLU A 230 13.00 19.92 -8.02
C GLU A 230 11.55 20.26 -8.41
N ALA A 231 10.67 19.26 -8.42
CA ALA A 231 9.24 19.43 -8.69
C ALA A 231 8.41 19.69 -7.44
N GLU A 232 9.03 19.72 -6.25
CA GLU A 232 8.36 19.84 -4.95
C GLU A 232 7.32 18.75 -4.72
N LEU A 233 7.59 17.53 -5.21
CA LEU A 233 6.80 16.32 -4.93
C LEU A 233 7.31 15.66 -3.66
N GLY A 234 6.41 15.36 -2.73
CA GLY A 234 6.72 14.50 -1.59
C GLY A 234 7.14 13.10 -2.05
N ILE A 235 8.08 12.49 -1.34
CA ILE A 235 8.58 11.15 -1.64
C ILE A 235 8.46 10.29 -0.39
N ALA A 236 7.93 9.08 -0.55
CA ALA A 236 8.08 8.02 0.43
C ALA A 236 8.92 6.90 -0.20
N LEU A 237 10.04 6.59 0.42
CA LEU A 237 10.87 5.45 0.03
C LEU A 237 10.21 4.17 0.54
N VAL A 238 10.02 3.19 -0.34
CA VAL A 238 9.30 1.95 -0.04
C VAL A 238 10.21 0.76 -0.30
N PRO A 239 11.00 0.32 0.69
CA PRO A 239 11.84 -0.86 0.56
C PRO A 239 11.05 -2.14 0.79
N VAL A 240 11.39 -3.18 0.04
CA VAL A 240 11.09 -4.56 0.37
C VAL A 240 12.29 -5.10 1.14
N ILE A 241 12.12 -5.39 2.43
CA ILE A 241 13.22 -5.94 3.24
C ILE A 241 13.25 -7.46 3.08
N ALA A 242 14.35 -7.96 2.53
CA ALA A 242 14.62 -9.37 2.32
C ALA A 242 15.80 -9.82 3.20
N PRO A 243 15.57 -10.73 4.17
CA PRO A 243 16.64 -11.22 5.06
C PRO A 243 17.83 -11.76 4.28
N GLY A 244 19.03 -11.34 4.65
CA GLY A 244 20.28 -11.72 4.01
C GLY A 244 20.56 -11.03 2.65
N VAL A 245 19.69 -10.12 2.21
CA VAL A 245 19.88 -9.33 0.98
C VAL A 245 20.10 -7.85 1.31
N ASN A 246 19.16 -7.20 1.98
CA ASN A 246 19.21 -5.78 2.26
C ASN A 246 18.82 -5.40 3.70
N ASP A 247 18.58 -6.35 4.56
CA ASP A 247 18.25 -6.13 5.98
C ASP A 247 19.35 -5.37 6.71
N MET A 248 20.62 -5.52 6.32
CA MET A 248 21.75 -4.76 6.85
C MET A 248 21.80 -3.31 6.32
N GLN A 249 21.10 -2.97 5.25
CA GLN A 249 21.09 -1.63 4.67
C GLN A 249 19.94 -0.73 5.19
N VAL A 250 19.11 -1.19 6.12
CA VAL A 250 17.98 -0.40 6.67
C VAL A 250 18.47 0.93 7.25
N GLY A 251 19.60 0.95 7.96
CA GLY A 251 20.21 2.16 8.49
C GLY A 251 20.65 3.14 7.39
N ASP A 252 21.22 2.62 6.30
CA ASP A 252 21.67 3.44 5.17
C ASP A 252 20.51 4.01 4.38
N ILE A 253 19.40 3.25 4.22
CA ILE A 253 18.15 3.74 3.62
C ILE A 253 17.56 4.86 4.47
N LEU A 254 17.55 4.71 5.80
CA LEU A 254 17.10 5.76 6.71
C LEU A 254 17.96 7.02 6.58
N LYS A 255 19.28 6.87 6.56
CA LYS A 255 20.20 7.98 6.36
C LYS A 255 19.96 8.68 5.02
N PHE A 256 19.83 7.92 3.93
CA PHE A 256 19.51 8.47 2.61
C PHE A 256 18.24 9.32 2.64
N ALA A 257 17.17 8.82 3.30
CA ALA A 257 15.92 9.57 3.43
C ALA A 257 16.10 10.86 4.24
N MET A 258 16.89 10.82 5.34
CA MET A 258 17.18 12.00 6.17
C MET A 258 17.97 13.05 5.42
N ASP A 259 18.93 12.64 4.59
CA ASP A 259 19.73 13.56 3.77
C ASP A 259 18.87 14.28 2.68
N HIS A 260 17.67 13.78 2.40
CA HIS A 260 16.72 14.35 1.43
C HIS A 260 15.46 14.96 2.09
N MET A 261 15.46 15.17 3.42
CA MET A 261 14.37 15.87 4.14
C MET A 261 14.25 17.35 3.66
N PRO A 262 13.04 17.95 3.69
CA PRO A 262 11.76 17.42 4.20
C PRO A 262 10.93 16.65 3.17
N LEU A 263 11.44 16.37 1.98
CA LEU A 263 10.68 15.79 0.88
C LEU A 263 10.62 14.27 0.93
N SER A 264 11.47 13.63 1.73
CA SER A 264 11.55 12.18 1.83
C SER A 264 11.05 11.66 3.17
N LEU A 265 10.26 10.58 3.12
CA LEU A 265 9.84 9.73 4.24
C LEU A 265 10.18 8.28 3.90
N ILE A 266 10.08 7.39 4.89
CA ILE A 266 10.23 5.93 4.67
C ILE A 266 8.93 5.23 5.06
N HIS A 267 8.56 4.26 4.25
CA HIS A 267 7.47 3.33 4.51
C HIS A 267 7.98 1.91 4.33
N ILE A 268 8.13 1.18 5.43
CA ILE A 268 8.60 -0.20 5.49
C ILE A 268 7.42 -1.14 5.70
#